data_c7dc8dd361ac3fb034ef00c3cd422739
#
_entry.id   c7dc8dd361ac3fb034ef00c3cd422739
#
_cell.length_a   1.000
_cell.length_b   1.000
_cell.length_c   1.000
_cell.angle_alpha   90.00
_cell.angle_beta   90.00
_cell.angle_gamma   90.00
#
_symmetry.space_group_name_H-M   'P 1'
#
loop_
_entity.id
_entity.type
_entity.pdbx_description
1 polymer ?
#
loop_
_entity_poly.entity_id
_entity_poly.type
_entity_poly.pdbx_seq_one_letter_code
_entity_poly.pdbx_strand_id
1 'polypeptide(L)'
;MFKKRFSMMTVLVACLCAIVVTLGAIFYSMERITGDALGSLKFLKTLVLVREKFVEQPSDGKLFDGAATGLVKALDDPYSVYLDQQSFKDISNVTEGFFGGIGVVVGKKENNFVVVAPLEGTPGEKAGIKAGDKIVQVDGKKTAGMQLEDVVAMIRGTQGTEVELVLDDNKGNERTVRVVRGDIKIKSVAGEMLPDSKIGYIRIAIFNENTSGEFAKKYQELEDQGMQALLLDLRQNPGGILGESVRVAQYLVPKGPIVSVIDREGRKYTEESYLEQVKYPLAVLVDHGSASASEIVAGAVQDTKSGKLFGTRTFGNCLLYTSPSPRDRSLS
;
A
#
# COMPACT_ATOMS: atom_id res chain seq x y z
N MET A 1 -5.99 13.80 -73.57
CA MET A 1 -5.64 13.41 -72.19
C MET A 1 -4.87 12.13 -72.21
N PHE A 2 -3.50 12.17 -72.20
CA PHE A 2 -2.62 10.99 -72.33
C PHE A 2 -2.62 10.21 -71.00
N LYS A 3 -3.24 9.02 -70.94
CA LYS A 3 -3.04 8.05 -69.87
C LYS A 3 -1.61 7.49 -69.98
N LYS A 4 -0.64 8.02 -69.23
CA LYS A 4 0.68 7.38 -69.06
C LYS A 4 0.45 6.01 -68.45
N ARG A 5 0.62 4.92 -69.24
CA ARG A 5 0.67 3.55 -68.71
C ARG A 5 2.08 3.36 -68.11
N PHE A 6 2.16 3.27 -66.82
CA PHE A 6 3.40 2.89 -66.14
C PHE A 6 3.78 1.48 -66.55
N SER A 7 5.07 1.23 -66.82
CA SER A 7 5.60 -0.12 -67.06
C SER A 7 5.36 -0.96 -65.80
N MET A 8 5.02 -2.25 -65.97
CA MET A 8 4.88 -3.18 -64.84
C MET A 8 6.15 -3.20 -63.95
N MET A 9 7.32 -3.03 -64.55
CA MET A 9 8.60 -2.93 -63.82
C MET A 9 8.69 -1.65 -62.96
N THR A 10 8.17 -0.51 -63.45
CA THR A 10 8.12 0.74 -62.65
C THR A 10 7.21 0.60 -61.44
N VAL A 11 6.08 -0.09 -61.60
CA VAL A 11 5.13 -0.35 -60.49
C VAL A 11 5.78 -1.30 -59.46
N LEU A 12 6.46 -2.38 -59.92
CA LEU A 12 7.17 -3.28 -59.03
C LEU A 12 8.30 -2.61 -58.22
N VAL A 13 9.09 -1.76 -58.85
CA VAL A 13 10.14 -0.99 -58.20
C VAL A 13 9.54 -0.01 -57.21
N ALA A 14 8.45 0.71 -57.55
CA ALA A 14 7.76 1.62 -56.63
C ALA A 14 7.19 0.88 -55.40
N CYS A 15 6.58 -0.30 -55.61
CA CYS A 15 6.12 -1.14 -54.51
C CYS A 15 7.24 -1.60 -53.60
N LEU A 16 8.37 -2.03 -54.19
CA LEU A 16 9.56 -2.47 -53.40
C LEU A 16 10.11 -1.29 -52.58
N CYS A 17 10.25 -0.11 -53.16
CA CYS A 17 10.67 1.10 -52.48
C CYS A 17 9.71 1.47 -51.34
N ALA A 18 8.39 1.40 -51.57
CA ALA A 18 7.40 1.65 -50.55
C ALA A 18 7.54 0.66 -49.36
N ILE A 19 7.71 -0.61 -49.65
CA ILE A 19 7.92 -1.64 -48.61
C ILE A 19 9.17 -1.33 -47.78
N VAL A 20 10.31 -1.05 -48.45
CA VAL A 20 11.56 -0.72 -47.75
C VAL A 20 11.42 0.51 -46.86
N VAL A 21 10.80 1.57 -47.40
CA VAL A 21 10.52 2.82 -46.61
C VAL A 21 9.64 2.51 -45.41
N THR A 22 8.57 1.72 -45.61
CA THR A 22 7.66 1.37 -44.52
C THR A 22 8.35 0.55 -43.44
N LEU A 23 9.13 -0.49 -43.83
CA LEU A 23 9.88 -1.29 -42.87
C LEU A 23 10.95 -0.45 -42.14
N GLY A 24 11.63 0.43 -42.85
CA GLY A 24 12.59 1.38 -42.27
C GLY A 24 11.94 2.33 -41.28
N ALA A 25 10.74 2.85 -41.60
CA ALA A 25 9.96 3.71 -40.69
C ALA A 25 9.49 2.96 -39.42
N ILE A 26 9.06 1.70 -39.60
CA ILE A 26 8.67 0.85 -38.44
C ILE A 26 9.89 0.60 -37.55
N PHE A 27 11.01 0.20 -38.12
CA PHE A 27 12.25 -0.06 -37.38
C PHE A 27 12.73 1.21 -36.63
N TYR A 28 12.75 2.34 -37.34
CA TYR A 28 13.11 3.64 -36.77
C TYR A 28 12.16 4.04 -35.62
N SER A 29 10.85 3.83 -35.79
CA SER A 29 9.87 4.11 -34.75
C SER A 29 10.07 3.22 -33.51
N MET A 30 10.35 1.93 -33.73
CA MET A 30 10.66 1.01 -32.64
C MET A 30 11.91 1.47 -31.88
N GLU A 31 12.99 1.81 -32.59
CA GLU A 31 14.22 2.33 -31.98
C GLU A 31 13.95 3.59 -31.16
N ARG A 32 13.17 4.52 -31.68
CA ARG A 32 12.84 5.79 -30.99
C ARG A 32 11.98 5.60 -29.75
N ILE A 33 11.09 4.61 -29.75
CA ILE A 33 10.15 4.37 -28.62
C ILE A 33 10.83 3.52 -27.54
N THR A 34 11.55 2.47 -27.94
CA THR A 34 12.06 1.46 -27.00
C THR A 34 13.56 1.58 -26.71
N GLY A 35 14.31 2.34 -27.51
CA GLY A 35 15.76 2.42 -27.42
C GLY A 35 16.50 1.18 -27.93
N ASP A 36 15.77 0.12 -28.31
CA ASP A 36 16.34 -1.14 -28.84
C ASP A 36 15.32 -1.85 -29.76
N ALA A 37 15.39 -1.59 -31.05
CA ALA A 37 14.51 -2.21 -32.02
C ALA A 37 14.71 -3.72 -32.13
N LEU A 38 15.97 -4.22 -32.00
CA LEU A 38 16.24 -5.65 -32.03
C LEU A 38 15.72 -6.38 -30.78
N GLY A 39 15.87 -5.77 -29.61
CA GLY A 39 15.30 -6.27 -28.37
C GLY A 39 13.77 -6.33 -28.45
N SER A 40 13.14 -5.32 -29.03
CA SER A 40 11.68 -5.30 -29.27
C SER A 40 11.23 -6.43 -30.20
N LEU A 41 11.97 -6.71 -31.27
CA LEU A 41 11.70 -7.85 -32.18
C LEU A 41 11.88 -9.20 -31.47
N LYS A 42 12.89 -9.35 -30.61
CA LYS A 42 13.05 -10.55 -29.78
C LYS A 42 11.88 -10.75 -28.84
N PHE A 43 11.43 -9.70 -28.18
CA PHE A 43 10.26 -9.73 -27.30
C PHE A 43 9.00 -10.18 -28.05
N LEU A 44 8.71 -9.56 -29.19
CA LEU A 44 7.57 -9.95 -30.04
C LEU A 44 7.65 -11.40 -30.50
N LYS A 45 8.84 -11.85 -30.94
CA LYS A 45 9.07 -13.25 -31.32
C LYS A 45 8.82 -14.21 -30.16
N THR A 46 9.26 -13.85 -28.95
CA THR A 46 9.01 -14.66 -27.74
C THR A 46 7.52 -14.73 -27.42
N LEU A 47 6.80 -13.60 -27.51
CA LEU A 47 5.35 -13.55 -27.32
C LEU A 47 4.61 -14.48 -28.29
N VAL A 48 4.95 -14.41 -29.59
CA VAL A 48 4.37 -15.30 -30.62
C VAL A 48 4.68 -16.77 -30.31
N LEU A 49 5.93 -17.07 -29.95
CA LEU A 49 6.35 -18.43 -29.65
C LEU A 49 5.55 -19.02 -28.45
N VAL A 50 5.38 -18.24 -27.41
CA VAL A 50 4.59 -18.66 -26.22
C VAL A 50 3.14 -18.90 -26.62
N ARG A 51 2.52 -18.00 -27.38
CA ARG A 51 1.13 -18.15 -27.82
C ARG A 51 0.90 -19.38 -28.72
N GLU A 52 1.88 -19.72 -29.58
CA GLU A 52 1.71 -20.80 -30.56
C GLU A 52 2.18 -22.16 -30.05
N LYS A 53 3.17 -22.20 -29.15
CA LYS A 53 3.85 -23.44 -28.77
C LYS A 53 3.60 -23.89 -27.34
N PHE A 54 3.07 -23.04 -26.47
CA PHE A 54 2.78 -23.46 -25.11
C PHE A 54 1.58 -24.43 -25.10
N VAL A 55 1.63 -25.45 -24.23
CA VAL A 55 0.65 -26.55 -24.21
C VAL A 55 -0.76 -26.08 -23.87
N GLU A 56 -0.87 -25.07 -23.02
CA GLU A 56 -2.13 -24.42 -22.67
C GLU A 56 -2.17 -23.02 -23.31
N GLN A 57 -3.36 -22.58 -23.75
CA GLN A 57 -3.49 -21.25 -24.34
C GLN A 57 -3.56 -20.19 -23.24
N PRO A 58 -2.47 -19.41 -22.99
CA PRO A 58 -2.48 -18.38 -21.99
C PRO A 58 -3.37 -17.21 -22.42
N SER A 59 -4.04 -16.55 -21.45
CA SER A 59 -4.77 -15.31 -21.74
C SER A 59 -3.79 -14.19 -22.07
N ASP A 60 -4.15 -13.32 -23.02
CA ASP A 60 -3.33 -12.19 -23.43
C ASP A 60 -3.03 -11.27 -22.23
N GLY A 61 -4.01 -10.98 -21.36
CA GLY A 61 -3.82 -10.18 -20.15
C GLY A 61 -2.70 -10.73 -19.26
N LYS A 62 -2.71 -12.04 -18.97
CA LYS A 62 -1.67 -12.68 -18.16
C LYS A 62 -0.26 -12.54 -18.77
N LEU A 63 -0.15 -12.62 -20.10
CA LEU A 63 1.14 -12.45 -20.78
C LEU A 63 1.65 -11.01 -20.70
N PHE A 64 0.78 -10.03 -20.92
CA PHE A 64 1.17 -8.60 -20.85
C PHE A 64 1.46 -8.15 -19.43
N ASP A 65 0.66 -8.56 -18.44
CA ASP A 65 0.93 -8.27 -17.01
C ASP A 65 2.25 -8.91 -16.55
N GLY A 66 2.51 -10.15 -16.97
CA GLY A 66 3.78 -10.82 -16.70
C GLY A 66 4.97 -10.12 -17.34
N ALA A 67 4.82 -9.60 -18.57
CA ALA A 67 5.85 -8.83 -19.26
C ALA A 67 6.12 -7.49 -18.57
N ALA A 68 5.07 -6.76 -18.17
CA ALA A 68 5.18 -5.52 -17.42
C ALA A 68 5.85 -5.73 -16.05
N THR A 69 5.45 -6.79 -15.34
CA THR A 69 6.08 -7.21 -14.07
C THR A 69 7.57 -7.48 -14.26
N GLY A 70 7.93 -8.23 -15.32
CA GLY A 70 9.34 -8.53 -15.64
C GLY A 70 10.15 -7.28 -15.98
N LEU A 71 9.55 -6.33 -16.70
CA LEU A 71 10.19 -5.06 -17.04
C LEU A 71 10.51 -4.23 -15.80
N VAL A 72 9.55 -4.09 -14.90
CA VAL A 72 9.75 -3.33 -13.65
C VAL A 72 10.73 -4.05 -12.73
N LYS A 73 10.65 -5.38 -12.64
CA LYS A 73 11.59 -6.19 -11.85
C LYS A 73 13.05 -6.06 -12.32
N ALA A 74 13.27 -5.80 -13.61
CA ALA A 74 14.62 -5.62 -14.17
C ALA A 74 15.30 -4.30 -13.73
N LEU A 75 14.60 -3.43 -13.00
CA LEU A 75 15.17 -2.23 -12.39
C LEU A 75 16.02 -2.55 -11.15
N ASP A 76 15.91 -3.78 -10.61
CA ASP A 76 16.52 -4.20 -9.33
C ASP A 76 16.21 -3.24 -8.15
N ASP A 77 15.08 -2.52 -8.27
CA ASP A 77 14.59 -1.62 -7.24
C ASP A 77 13.49 -2.31 -6.41
N PRO A 78 13.71 -2.53 -5.09
CA PRO A 78 12.75 -3.23 -4.25
C PRO A 78 11.43 -2.47 -4.03
N TYR A 79 11.39 -1.18 -4.38
CA TYR A 79 10.22 -0.32 -4.20
C TYR A 79 9.41 -0.11 -5.46
N SER A 80 9.98 -0.44 -6.62
CA SER A 80 9.27 -0.40 -7.90
C SER A 80 8.53 -1.70 -8.14
N VAL A 81 7.21 -1.64 -8.25
CA VAL A 81 6.36 -2.80 -8.51
C VAL A 81 5.31 -2.47 -9.57
N TYR A 82 5.10 -3.39 -10.51
CA TYR A 82 3.95 -3.34 -11.39
C TYR A 82 2.72 -3.86 -10.64
N LEU A 83 1.66 -3.07 -10.62
CA LEU A 83 0.39 -3.43 -10.02
C LEU A 83 -0.60 -3.80 -11.14
N ASP A 84 -1.06 -5.02 -11.15
CA ASP A 84 -2.23 -5.38 -11.96
C ASP A 84 -3.49 -4.68 -11.41
N GLN A 85 -4.59 -4.77 -12.15
CA GLN A 85 -5.83 -4.07 -11.80
C GLN A 85 -6.33 -4.43 -10.39
N GLN A 86 -6.17 -5.68 -9.97
CA GLN A 86 -6.60 -6.13 -8.64
C GLN A 86 -5.69 -5.59 -7.55
N SER A 87 -4.39 -5.75 -7.70
CA SER A 87 -3.37 -5.24 -6.75
C SER A 87 -3.46 -3.72 -6.59
N PHE A 88 -3.69 -3.01 -7.71
CA PHE A 88 -3.90 -1.56 -7.67
C PHE A 88 -5.15 -1.19 -6.85
N LYS A 89 -6.27 -1.91 -7.06
CA LYS A 89 -7.50 -1.70 -6.30
C LYS A 89 -7.30 -1.97 -4.81
N ASP A 90 -6.59 -3.03 -4.47
CA ASP A 90 -6.34 -3.40 -3.07
C ASP A 90 -5.48 -2.35 -2.36
N ILE A 91 -4.43 -1.82 -3.02
CA ILE A 91 -3.62 -0.73 -2.48
C ILE A 91 -4.42 0.57 -2.38
N SER A 92 -5.22 0.91 -3.41
CA SER A 92 -6.09 2.09 -3.38
C SER A 92 -7.06 2.03 -2.20
N ASN A 93 -7.71 0.89 -1.98
CA ASN A 93 -8.63 0.71 -0.85
C ASN A 93 -7.93 0.95 0.50
N VAL A 94 -6.74 0.38 0.70
CA VAL A 94 -5.96 0.59 1.94
C VAL A 94 -5.58 2.06 2.10
N THR A 95 -5.19 2.72 1.01
CA THR A 95 -4.85 4.14 0.98
C THR A 95 -6.05 5.03 1.33
N GLU A 96 -7.23 4.71 0.80
CA GLU A 96 -8.50 5.36 1.12
C GLU A 96 -9.00 5.04 2.54
N GLY A 97 -8.35 4.12 3.23
CA GLY A 97 -8.68 3.71 4.60
C GLY A 97 -9.74 2.63 4.69
N PHE A 98 -9.79 1.75 3.70
CA PHE A 98 -10.68 0.61 3.68
C PHE A 98 -9.92 -0.69 3.42
N PHE A 99 -10.50 -1.81 3.81
CA PHE A 99 -10.07 -3.13 3.34
C PHE A 99 -11.30 -3.99 3.03
N GLY A 100 -11.16 -4.82 2.00
CA GLY A 100 -12.20 -5.77 1.66
C GLY A 100 -12.27 -6.91 2.68
N GLY A 101 -13.44 -7.11 3.28
CA GLY A 101 -13.63 -8.14 4.30
C GLY A 101 -15.06 -8.15 4.84
N ILE A 102 -15.24 -8.84 5.95
CA ILE A 102 -16.57 -8.97 6.58
C ILE A 102 -16.72 -8.13 7.85
N GLY A 103 -15.64 -7.48 8.32
CA GLY A 103 -15.70 -6.61 9.49
C GLY A 103 -15.85 -7.35 10.80
N VAL A 104 -15.08 -8.41 11.02
CA VAL A 104 -15.00 -9.10 12.31
C VAL A 104 -13.59 -9.02 12.87
N VAL A 105 -13.48 -8.81 14.17
CA VAL A 105 -12.22 -8.92 14.91
C VAL A 105 -12.02 -10.37 15.29
N VAL A 106 -10.95 -11.00 14.80
CA VAL A 106 -10.62 -12.39 15.09
C VAL A 106 -9.47 -12.43 16.09
N GLY A 107 -9.59 -13.30 17.08
CA GLY A 107 -8.54 -13.58 18.06
C GLY A 107 -8.30 -15.08 18.18
N LYS A 108 -7.16 -15.44 18.80
CA LYS A 108 -6.83 -16.83 19.14
C LYS A 108 -7.08 -17.07 20.64
N LYS A 109 -7.91 -18.04 20.97
CA LYS A 109 -8.15 -18.48 22.35
C LYS A 109 -7.88 -19.98 22.43
N GLU A 110 -6.87 -20.33 23.26
CA GLU A 110 -6.35 -21.71 23.30
C GLU A 110 -5.86 -22.11 21.88
N ASN A 111 -6.43 -23.14 21.28
CA ASN A 111 -6.12 -23.58 19.91
C ASN A 111 -7.22 -23.24 18.89
N ASN A 112 -8.19 -22.38 19.27
CA ASN A 112 -9.31 -22.02 18.41
C ASN A 112 -9.22 -20.55 17.99
N PHE A 113 -9.71 -20.26 16.78
CA PHE A 113 -9.94 -18.88 16.34
C PHE A 113 -11.37 -18.48 16.72
N VAL A 114 -11.51 -17.36 17.40
CA VAL A 114 -12.80 -16.85 17.87
C VAL A 114 -13.05 -15.45 17.34
N VAL A 115 -14.30 -15.16 17.08
CA VAL A 115 -14.74 -13.78 16.85
C VAL A 115 -14.74 -13.04 18.18
N VAL A 116 -13.85 -12.08 18.33
CA VAL A 116 -13.79 -11.22 19.51
C VAL A 116 -14.99 -10.26 19.50
N ALA A 117 -15.23 -9.63 18.35
CA ALA A 117 -16.40 -8.78 18.12
C ALA A 117 -16.64 -8.59 16.61
N PRO A 118 -17.87 -8.57 16.13
CA PRO A 118 -18.20 -7.96 14.86
C PRO A 118 -18.13 -6.42 15.02
N LEU A 119 -17.73 -5.73 13.94
CA LEU A 119 -17.74 -4.28 13.88
C LEU A 119 -19.13 -3.80 13.46
N GLU A 120 -19.60 -2.72 14.07
CA GLU A 120 -20.92 -2.15 13.82
C GLU A 120 -21.12 -1.75 12.35
N GLY A 121 -22.27 -2.07 11.79
CA GLY A 121 -22.66 -1.75 10.41
C GLY A 121 -22.02 -2.63 9.34
N THR A 122 -21.14 -3.56 9.70
CA THR A 122 -20.39 -4.38 8.76
C THR A 122 -21.15 -5.60 8.21
N PRO A 123 -20.71 -6.20 7.12
CA PRO A 123 -21.33 -7.42 6.57
C PRO A 123 -21.40 -8.59 7.56
N GLY A 124 -20.35 -8.78 8.37
CA GLY A 124 -20.32 -9.85 9.37
C GLY A 124 -21.36 -9.69 10.46
N GLU A 125 -21.57 -8.47 10.96
CA GLU A 125 -22.63 -8.19 11.91
C GLU A 125 -24.01 -8.44 11.29
N LYS A 126 -24.26 -7.93 10.09
CA LYS A 126 -25.51 -8.13 9.34
C LYS A 126 -25.81 -9.59 9.05
N ALA A 127 -24.76 -10.40 8.86
CA ALA A 127 -24.88 -11.85 8.68
C ALA A 127 -25.13 -12.62 10.01
N GLY A 128 -25.22 -11.90 11.14
CA GLY A 128 -25.51 -12.50 12.45
C GLY A 128 -24.32 -13.21 13.09
N ILE A 129 -23.09 -12.87 12.71
CA ILE A 129 -21.88 -13.31 13.41
C ILE A 129 -21.81 -12.62 14.77
N LYS A 130 -21.47 -13.37 15.81
CA LYS A 130 -21.48 -12.87 17.19
C LYS A 130 -20.13 -13.01 17.87
N ALA A 131 -19.88 -12.19 18.86
CA ALA A 131 -18.75 -12.36 19.75
C ALA A 131 -18.80 -13.74 20.42
N GLY A 132 -17.67 -14.44 20.43
CA GLY A 132 -17.53 -15.79 20.95
C GLY A 132 -17.75 -16.91 19.92
N ASP A 133 -18.26 -16.64 18.72
CA ASP A 133 -18.33 -17.67 17.67
C ASP A 133 -16.93 -18.18 17.34
N LYS A 134 -16.73 -19.50 17.30
CA LYS A 134 -15.48 -20.14 16.84
C LYS A 134 -15.52 -20.27 15.34
N ILE A 135 -14.44 -19.93 14.68
CA ILE A 135 -14.27 -20.09 13.24
C ILE A 135 -13.64 -21.46 12.98
N VAL A 136 -14.46 -22.42 12.58
CA VAL A 136 -14.04 -23.83 12.34
C VAL A 136 -13.48 -24.03 10.94
N GLN A 137 -14.13 -23.38 9.94
CA GLN A 137 -13.69 -23.44 8.54
C GLN A 137 -13.90 -22.10 7.84
N VAL A 138 -13.06 -21.83 6.84
CA VAL A 138 -13.17 -20.70 5.90
C VAL A 138 -13.04 -21.28 4.49
N ASP A 139 -14.05 -21.07 3.63
CA ASP A 139 -14.11 -21.58 2.25
C ASP A 139 -13.76 -23.08 2.16
N GLY A 140 -14.35 -23.90 3.04
CA GLY A 140 -14.16 -25.34 3.13
C GLY A 140 -12.83 -25.80 3.74
N LYS A 141 -11.92 -24.89 4.09
CA LYS A 141 -10.64 -25.20 4.74
C LYS A 141 -10.77 -25.12 6.25
N LYS A 142 -10.37 -26.19 6.95
CA LYS A 142 -10.34 -26.19 8.43
C LYS A 142 -9.26 -25.23 8.95
N THR A 143 -9.62 -24.45 9.96
CA THR A 143 -8.70 -23.45 10.55
C THR A 143 -7.74 -24.05 11.59
N ALA A 144 -8.04 -25.25 12.10
CA ALA A 144 -7.23 -25.92 13.11
C ALA A 144 -5.76 -26.08 12.65
N GLY A 145 -4.82 -25.64 13.48
CA GLY A 145 -3.38 -25.70 13.20
C GLY A 145 -2.81 -24.53 12.37
N MET A 146 -3.65 -23.62 11.88
CA MET A 146 -3.21 -22.44 11.14
C MET A 146 -2.65 -21.34 12.08
N GLN A 147 -2.00 -20.33 11.50
CA GLN A 147 -1.69 -19.09 12.18
C GLN A 147 -2.88 -18.12 12.06
N LEU A 148 -2.95 -17.13 12.96
CA LEU A 148 -4.04 -16.15 12.95
C LEU A 148 -4.08 -15.34 11.65
N GLU A 149 -2.90 -14.98 11.17
CA GLU A 149 -2.70 -14.21 9.95
C GLU A 149 -3.25 -14.92 8.72
N ASP A 150 -3.05 -16.25 8.64
CA ASP A 150 -3.56 -17.07 7.53
C ASP A 150 -5.09 -17.12 7.52
N VAL A 151 -5.70 -17.29 8.70
CA VAL A 151 -7.16 -17.30 8.84
C VAL A 151 -7.75 -15.93 8.49
N VAL A 152 -7.15 -14.86 8.96
CA VAL A 152 -7.55 -13.48 8.63
C VAL A 152 -7.40 -13.21 7.14
N ALA A 153 -6.31 -13.68 6.51
CA ALA A 153 -6.09 -13.52 5.07
C ALA A 153 -7.16 -14.25 4.23
N MET A 154 -7.62 -15.42 4.65
CA MET A 154 -8.71 -16.12 3.98
C MET A 154 -10.07 -15.40 4.13
N ILE A 155 -10.33 -14.78 5.27
CA ILE A 155 -11.56 -14.04 5.53
C ILE A 155 -11.59 -12.73 4.74
N ARG A 156 -10.44 -12.06 4.60
CA ARG A 156 -10.28 -10.86 3.75
C ARG A 156 -10.38 -11.25 2.28
N GLY A 157 -10.59 -10.26 1.44
CA GLY A 157 -10.63 -10.44 -0.01
C GLY A 157 -11.36 -9.29 -0.68
N THR A 158 -11.43 -9.36 -1.99
CA THR A 158 -12.03 -8.31 -2.83
C THR A 158 -13.49 -8.03 -2.45
N GLN A 159 -13.86 -6.77 -2.33
CA GLN A 159 -15.23 -6.32 -2.15
C GLN A 159 -16.16 -6.98 -3.19
N GLY A 160 -17.34 -7.39 -2.75
CA GLY A 160 -18.34 -8.05 -3.59
C GLY A 160 -18.12 -9.55 -3.78
N THR A 161 -16.98 -10.12 -3.37
CA THR A 161 -16.80 -11.58 -3.34
C THR A 161 -17.41 -12.18 -2.08
N GLU A 162 -17.83 -13.45 -2.17
CA GLU A 162 -18.40 -14.17 -1.03
C GLU A 162 -17.31 -14.94 -0.28
N VAL A 163 -17.45 -15.06 1.05
CA VAL A 163 -16.71 -16.00 1.88
C VAL A 163 -17.71 -16.86 2.67
N GLU A 164 -17.44 -18.15 2.73
CA GLU A 164 -18.22 -19.10 3.53
C GLU A 164 -17.48 -19.43 4.82
N LEU A 165 -18.13 -19.22 5.96
CA LEU A 165 -17.61 -19.55 7.28
C LEU A 165 -18.45 -20.66 7.92
N VAL A 166 -17.80 -21.65 8.49
CA VAL A 166 -18.41 -22.56 9.45
C VAL A 166 -18.08 -22.09 10.85
N LEU A 167 -19.10 -21.71 11.59
CA LEU A 167 -18.99 -21.14 12.93
C LEU A 167 -19.61 -22.09 13.96
N ASP A 168 -18.97 -22.27 15.13
CA ASP A 168 -19.48 -23.00 16.29
C ASP A 168 -19.82 -22.01 17.42
N ASP A 169 -21.00 -22.12 17.97
CA ASP A 169 -21.50 -21.23 19.05
C ASP A 169 -20.93 -21.56 20.45
N ASN A 170 -19.86 -22.32 20.56
CA ASN A 170 -19.25 -22.87 21.78
C ASN A 170 -20.13 -23.89 22.54
N LYS A 171 -21.26 -24.30 21.96
CA LYS A 171 -22.12 -25.38 22.49
C LYS A 171 -22.09 -26.62 21.60
N GLY A 172 -21.25 -26.60 20.56
CA GLY A 172 -21.13 -27.68 19.58
C GLY A 172 -22.16 -27.58 18.45
N ASN A 173 -22.88 -26.46 18.33
CA ASN A 173 -23.78 -26.24 17.21
C ASN A 173 -23.05 -25.48 16.10
N GLU A 174 -22.71 -26.19 15.05
CA GLU A 174 -22.12 -25.58 13.86
C GLU A 174 -23.18 -24.97 12.96
N ARG A 175 -22.88 -23.78 12.41
CA ARG A 175 -23.68 -23.13 11.37
C ARG A 175 -22.80 -22.60 10.26
N THR A 176 -23.29 -22.70 9.04
CA THR A 176 -22.62 -22.11 7.88
C THR A 176 -23.19 -20.72 7.64
N VAL A 177 -22.31 -19.75 7.50
CA VAL A 177 -22.66 -18.34 7.22
C VAL A 177 -21.91 -17.91 5.96
N ARG A 178 -22.64 -17.45 4.95
CA ARG A 178 -22.10 -16.85 3.74
C ARG A 178 -22.19 -15.35 3.83
N VAL A 179 -21.07 -14.69 3.63
CA VAL A 179 -20.97 -13.23 3.78
C VAL A 179 -20.33 -12.64 2.54
N VAL A 180 -21.02 -11.69 1.92
CA VAL A 180 -20.43 -10.90 0.85
C VAL A 180 -19.48 -9.87 1.48
N ARG A 181 -18.20 -9.88 1.07
CA ARG A 181 -17.20 -8.95 1.57
C ARG A 181 -17.57 -7.51 1.17
N GLY A 182 -17.44 -6.59 2.10
CA GLY A 182 -17.65 -5.16 1.90
C GLY A 182 -16.40 -4.36 2.22
N ASP A 183 -16.47 -3.06 2.01
CA ASP A 183 -15.42 -2.14 2.43
C ASP A 183 -15.54 -1.90 3.94
N ILE A 184 -14.52 -2.32 4.66
CA ILE A 184 -14.43 -2.16 6.11
C ILE A 184 -13.52 -0.98 6.40
N LYS A 185 -14.06 0.06 6.99
CA LYS A 185 -13.30 1.27 7.32
C LYS A 185 -12.19 0.96 8.34
N ILE A 186 -10.97 1.36 8.01
CA ILE A 186 -9.81 1.25 8.90
C ILE A 186 -9.78 2.51 9.77
N LYS A 187 -9.94 2.35 11.08
CA LYS A 187 -9.63 3.42 12.02
C LYS A 187 -8.13 3.55 12.15
N SER A 188 -7.55 4.59 11.55
CA SER A 188 -6.11 4.78 11.49
C SER A 188 -5.52 5.33 12.79
N VAL A 189 -6.30 6.06 13.59
CA VAL A 189 -5.88 6.71 14.82
C VAL A 189 -6.73 6.23 16.00
N ALA A 190 -6.05 5.84 17.08
CA ALA A 190 -6.65 5.57 18.38
C ALA A 190 -5.89 6.35 19.45
N GLY A 191 -6.55 6.70 20.55
CA GLY A 191 -5.87 7.40 21.62
C GLY A 191 -6.76 7.58 22.85
N GLU A 192 -6.11 7.77 23.99
CA GLU A 192 -6.71 7.94 25.28
C GLU A 192 -5.78 8.72 26.21
N MET A 193 -6.30 9.23 27.30
CA MET A 193 -5.47 9.74 28.40
C MET A 193 -4.90 8.55 29.16
N LEU A 194 -3.57 8.50 29.39
CA LEU A 194 -2.99 7.42 30.19
C LEU A 194 -3.52 7.48 31.64
N PRO A 195 -3.85 6.32 32.24
CA PRO A 195 -4.37 6.26 33.60
C PRO A 195 -3.49 7.03 34.62
N ASP A 196 -4.11 7.71 35.54
CA ASP A 196 -3.46 8.46 36.61
C ASP A 196 -2.39 9.48 36.16
N SER A 197 -2.51 9.98 34.92
CA SER A 197 -1.56 10.92 34.36
C SER A 197 -2.27 12.01 33.54
N LYS A 198 -1.48 12.99 33.10
CA LYS A 198 -1.89 14.00 32.11
C LYS A 198 -1.17 13.82 30.79
N ILE A 199 -0.83 12.58 30.46
CA ILE A 199 -0.17 12.20 29.23
C ILE A 199 -1.23 11.65 28.26
N GLY A 200 -1.44 12.35 27.16
CA GLY A 200 -2.22 11.85 26.03
C GLY A 200 -1.42 10.78 25.27
N TYR A 201 -2.00 9.64 25.04
CA TYR A 201 -1.47 8.60 24.17
C TYR A 201 -2.24 8.59 22.86
N ILE A 202 -1.53 8.68 21.73
CA ILE A 202 -2.11 8.53 20.38
C ILE A 202 -1.30 7.48 19.64
N ARG A 203 -1.97 6.47 19.10
CA ARG A 203 -1.41 5.49 18.19
C ARG A 203 -1.92 5.74 16.78
N ILE A 204 -1.00 5.77 15.81
CA ILE A 204 -1.31 5.76 14.38
C ILE A 204 -0.91 4.41 13.83
N ALA A 205 -1.89 3.64 13.32
CA ALA A 205 -1.65 2.30 12.79
C ALA A 205 -1.20 2.31 11.32
N ILE A 206 -1.63 3.31 10.55
CA ILE A 206 -1.30 3.52 9.13
C ILE A 206 -1.62 4.96 8.76
N PHE A 207 -0.95 5.51 7.73
CA PHE A 207 -1.27 6.82 7.16
C PHE A 207 -2.17 6.67 5.93
N ASN A 208 -3.49 6.64 6.11
CA ASN A 208 -4.51 6.68 5.07
C ASN A 208 -5.14 8.08 4.94
N GLU A 209 -6.03 8.30 3.97
CA GLU A 209 -6.65 9.62 3.70
C GLU A 209 -7.39 10.28 4.88
N ASN A 210 -7.76 9.50 5.90
CA ASN A 210 -8.48 10.00 7.07
C ASN A 210 -7.57 10.33 8.25
N THR A 211 -6.28 9.95 8.19
CA THR A 211 -5.39 9.92 9.37
C THR A 211 -5.19 11.29 10.00
N SER A 212 -4.92 12.32 9.22
CA SER A 212 -4.70 13.67 9.78
C SER A 212 -5.96 14.23 10.42
N GLY A 213 -7.14 13.98 9.84
CA GLY A 213 -8.42 14.38 10.42
C GLY A 213 -8.75 13.61 11.70
N GLU A 214 -8.53 12.29 11.72
CA GLU A 214 -8.70 11.47 12.92
C GLU A 214 -7.71 11.87 14.02
N PHE A 215 -6.45 12.18 13.65
CA PHE A 215 -5.42 12.67 14.55
C PHE A 215 -5.82 14.02 15.17
N ALA A 216 -6.19 15.00 14.34
CA ALA A 216 -6.60 16.32 14.81
C ALA A 216 -7.76 16.23 15.80
N LYS A 217 -8.77 15.41 15.49
CA LYS A 217 -9.91 15.17 16.39
C LYS A 217 -9.47 14.56 17.72
N LYS A 218 -8.62 13.51 17.67
CA LYS A 218 -8.15 12.84 18.88
C LYS A 218 -7.23 13.75 19.72
N TYR A 219 -6.37 14.51 19.06
CA TYR A 219 -5.51 15.48 19.71
C TYR A 219 -6.32 16.54 20.47
N GLN A 220 -7.35 17.09 19.83
CA GLN A 220 -8.26 18.06 20.48
C GLN A 220 -9.04 17.43 21.66
N GLU A 221 -9.55 16.20 21.50
CA GLU A 221 -10.22 15.49 22.59
C GLU A 221 -9.33 15.34 23.83
N LEU A 222 -8.03 15.08 23.63
CA LEU A 222 -7.08 14.96 24.74
C LEU A 222 -6.70 16.33 25.34
N GLU A 223 -6.63 17.37 24.52
CA GLU A 223 -6.47 18.74 24.99
C GLU A 223 -7.62 19.16 25.92
N ASP A 224 -8.87 18.89 25.51
CA ASP A 224 -10.07 19.20 26.28
C ASP A 224 -10.11 18.42 27.61
N GLN A 225 -9.47 17.24 27.67
CA GLN A 225 -9.26 16.46 28.90
C GLN A 225 -8.10 16.95 29.77
N GLY A 226 -7.38 17.98 29.33
CA GLY A 226 -6.28 18.59 30.10
C GLY A 226 -4.93 17.91 29.92
N MET A 227 -4.66 17.38 28.72
CA MET A 227 -3.36 16.82 28.34
C MET A 227 -2.23 17.83 28.57
N GLN A 228 -1.10 17.38 29.15
CA GLN A 228 0.10 18.18 29.39
C GLN A 228 1.35 17.64 28.68
N ALA A 229 1.30 16.42 28.16
CA ALA A 229 2.36 15.80 27.35
C ALA A 229 1.73 14.80 26.37
N LEU A 230 2.39 14.56 25.22
CA LEU A 230 1.92 13.64 24.21
C LEU A 230 2.90 12.46 24.05
N LEU A 231 2.36 11.25 24.05
CA LEU A 231 3.03 10.03 23.64
C LEU A 231 2.43 9.55 22.31
N LEU A 232 3.18 9.70 21.23
CA LEU A 232 2.81 9.22 19.90
C LEU A 232 3.40 7.84 19.65
N ASP A 233 2.56 6.87 19.31
CA ASP A 233 2.98 5.50 18.99
C ASP A 233 2.88 5.23 17.49
N LEU A 234 4.04 5.03 16.85
CA LEU A 234 4.20 4.69 15.44
C LEU A 234 4.76 3.27 15.27
N ARG A 235 4.82 2.47 16.32
CA ARG A 235 5.30 1.09 16.23
C ARG A 235 4.39 0.25 15.35
N GLN A 236 5.00 -0.58 14.50
CA GLN A 236 4.32 -1.43 13.52
C GLN A 236 3.46 -0.64 12.50
N ASN A 237 3.77 0.65 12.30
CA ASN A 237 3.12 1.46 11.28
C ASN A 237 3.98 1.49 10.01
N PRO A 238 3.55 0.82 8.92
CA PRO A 238 4.34 0.71 7.68
C PRO A 238 4.40 2.02 6.87
N GLY A 239 3.76 3.08 7.36
CA GLY A 239 3.67 4.35 6.65
C GLY A 239 2.34 4.55 5.94
N GLY A 240 2.39 5.04 4.71
CA GLY A 240 1.22 5.34 3.88
C GLY A 240 1.37 6.69 3.16
N ILE A 241 0.32 7.50 3.16
CA ILE A 241 0.25 8.75 2.39
C ILE A 241 1.18 9.82 2.98
N LEU A 242 2.13 10.28 2.18
CA LEU A 242 3.08 11.35 2.54
C LEU A 242 2.37 12.61 3.04
N GLY A 243 1.38 13.11 2.31
CA GLY A 243 0.64 14.31 2.70
C GLY A 243 -0.06 14.20 4.06
N GLU A 244 -0.51 12.98 4.45
CA GLU A 244 -1.09 12.75 5.78
C GLU A 244 -0.04 12.83 6.88
N SER A 245 1.16 12.27 6.65
CA SER A 245 2.26 12.37 7.61
C SER A 245 2.74 13.81 7.80
N VAL A 246 2.80 14.59 6.72
CA VAL A 246 3.11 16.03 6.77
C VAL A 246 2.07 16.76 7.63
N ARG A 247 0.78 16.55 7.38
CA ARG A 247 -0.29 17.19 8.18
C ARG A 247 -0.24 16.81 9.65
N VAL A 248 0.08 15.56 9.98
CA VAL A 248 0.30 15.15 11.39
C VAL A 248 1.56 15.82 11.96
N ALA A 249 2.67 15.85 11.22
CA ALA A 249 3.91 16.49 11.68
C ALA A 249 3.72 17.99 11.95
N GLN A 250 2.84 18.67 11.21
CA GLN A 250 2.51 20.10 11.42
C GLN A 250 1.92 20.40 12.80
N TYR A 251 1.38 19.42 13.52
CA TYR A 251 0.96 19.55 14.93
C TYR A 251 2.12 19.37 15.91
N LEU A 252 3.23 18.76 15.47
CA LEU A 252 4.26 18.21 16.35
C LEU A 252 5.61 18.93 16.26
N VAL A 253 5.88 19.61 15.14
CA VAL A 253 7.19 20.24 14.89
C VAL A 253 7.04 21.72 14.62
N PRO A 254 8.00 22.56 15.08
CA PRO A 254 7.95 24.00 14.87
C PRO A 254 8.15 24.34 13.39
N LYS A 255 7.92 25.61 13.07
CA LYS A 255 8.10 26.16 11.73
C LYS A 255 9.43 25.76 11.11
N GLY A 256 9.38 25.23 9.90
CA GLY A 256 10.54 24.79 9.13
C GLY A 256 10.26 23.52 8.32
N PRO A 257 11.30 22.94 7.70
CA PRO A 257 11.16 21.79 6.82
C PRO A 257 10.78 20.52 7.59
N ILE A 258 9.81 19.77 7.05
CA ILE A 258 9.40 18.46 7.53
C ILE A 258 10.07 17.37 6.69
N VAL A 259 9.93 17.45 5.37
CA VAL A 259 10.48 16.48 4.40
C VAL A 259 10.77 17.17 3.09
N SER A 260 11.77 16.68 2.37
CA SER A 260 12.09 17.15 1.01
C SER A 260 12.08 15.97 0.05
N VAL A 261 11.46 16.18 -1.11
CA VAL A 261 11.48 15.24 -2.24
C VAL A 261 12.34 15.83 -3.33
N ILE A 262 13.28 15.04 -3.86
CA ILE A 262 14.13 15.42 -4.98
C ILE A 262 13.75 14.53 -6.16
N ASP A 263 13.36 15.13 -7.28
CA ASP A 263 13.02 14.40 -8.49
C ASP A 263 14.26 14.01 -9.32
N ARG A 264 14.03 13.28 -10.41
CA ARG A 264 15.11 12.83 -11.31
C ARG A 264 15.91 13.99 -11.93
N GLU A 265 15.28 15.15 -12.12
CA GLU A 265 15.89 16.37 -12.65
C GLU A 265 16.65 17.16 -11.58
N GLY A 266 16.67 16.71 -10.32
CA GLY A 266 17.31 17.37 -9.20
C GLY A 266 16.49 18.53 -8.61
N ARG A 267 15.21 18.67 -8.99
CA ARG A 267 14.33 19.70 -8.40
C ARG A 267 13.90 19.25 -7.01
N LYS A 268 14.08 20.15 -6.06
CA LYS A 268 13.74 19.90 -4.66
C LYS A 268 12.39 20.51 -4.30
N TYR A 269 11.48 19.71 -3.79
CA TYR A 269 10.20 20.11 -3.23
C TYR A 269 10.25 19.87 -1.72
N THR A 270 9.93 20.88 -0.91
CA THR A 270 10.00 20.78 0.55
C THR A 270 8.62 21.06 1.14
N GLU A 271 8.15 20.13 1.94
CA GLU A 271 6.97 20.30 2.79
C GLU A 271 7.39 20.89 4.12
N GLU A 272 6.62 21.87 4.62
CA GLU A 272 6.99 22.67 5.78
C GLU A 272 5.92 22.65 6.87
N SER A 273 6.36 22.84 8.12
CA SER A 273 5.50 23.20 9.24
C SER A 273 5.44 24.72 9.39
N TYR A 274 4.28 25.19 9.80
CA TYR A 274 4.01 26.61 10.10
C TYR A 274 3.70 26.83 11.57
N LEU A 275 3.85 25.81 12.43
CA LEU A 275 3.61 25.88 13.86
C LEU A 275 4.67 26.76 14.54
N GLU A 276 4.27 27.85 15.14
CA GLU A 276 5.23 28.75 15.76
C GLU A 276 5.93 28.12 16.96
N GLN A 277 5.20 27.37 17.78
CA GLN A 277 5.74 26.69 18.96
C GLN A 277 5.03 25.35 19.21
N VAL A 278 5.81 24.34 19.53
CA VAL A 278 5.29 23.03 19.98
C VAL A 278 4.60 23.19 21.31
N LYS A 279 3.35 22.73 21.41
CA LYS A 279 2.47 22.99 22.53
C LYS A 279 2.77 22.11 23.74
N TYR A 280 3.18 20.85 23.50
CA TYR A 280 3.37 19.85 24.55
C TYR A 280 4.72 19.15 24.44
N PRO A 281 5.32 18.75 25.57
CA PRO A 281 6.40 17.76 25.56
C PRO A 281 5.97 16.50 24.78
N LEU A 282 6.83 16.01 23.87
CA LEU A 282 6.53 14.95 22.95
C LEU A 282 7.51 13.79 23.09
N ALA A 283 6.98 12.56 23.21
CA ALA A 283 7.72 11.33 23.03
C ALA A 283 7.11 10.53 21.87
N VAL A 284 7.94 9.94 21.01
CA VAL A 284 7.52 9.13 19.87
C VAL A 284 8.09 7.72 20.03
N LEU A 285 7.21 6.72 19.99
CA LEU A 285 7.58 5.30 20.01
C LEU A 285 7.73 4.80 18.57
N VAL A 286 8.87 4.18 18.29
CA VAL A 286 9.17 3.62 16.97
C VAL A 286 9.79 2.22 17.10
N ASP A 287 9.65 1.40 16.04
CA ASP A 287 10.31 0.10 15.94
C ASP A 287 10.65 -0.24 14.48
N HIS A 288 11.15 -1.46 14.24
CA HIS A 288 11.51 -1.94 12.91
C HIS A 288 10.32 -2.00 11.92
N GLY A 289 9.08 -2.00 12.41
CA GLY A 289 7.86 -1.91 11.60
C GLY A 289 7.44 -0.47 11.29
N SER A 290 8.13 0.54 11.89
CA SER A 290 7.90 1.94 11.55
C SER A 290 8.64 2.28 10.25
N ALA A 291 7.91 2.59 9.18
CA ALA A 291 8.48 2.81 7.85
C ALA A 291 7.88 4.02 7.13
N SER A 292 8.58 4.54 6.11
CA SER A 292 8.08 5.56 5.16
C SER A 292 7.48 6.78 5.86
N ALA A 293 6.17 7.03 5.74
CA ALA A 293 5.45 8.15 6.37
C ALA A 293 5.67 8.24 7.89
N SER A 294 5.81 7.10 8.59
CA SER A 294 6.17 7.06 10.01
C SER A 294 7.57 7.61 10.26
N GLU A 295 8.51 7.33 9.36
CA GLU A 295 9.89 7.83 9.45
C GLU A 295 9.95 9.33 9.15
N ILE A 296 9.07 9.85 8.29
CA ILE A 296 8.95 11.30 8.05
C ILE A 296 8.56 12.02 9.34
N VAL A 297 7.53 11.55 10.04
CA VAL A 297 7.10 12.15 11.33
C VAL A 297 8.20 12.03 12.38
N ALA A 298 8.75 10.83 12.56
CA ALA A 298 9.81 10.58 13.55
C ALA A 298 11.06 11.40 13.25
N GLY A 299 11.51 11.43 12.00
CA GLY A 299 12.67 12.21 11.54
C GLY A 299 12.47 13.71 11.74
N ALA A 300 11.30 14.24 11.38
CA ALA A 300 10.99 15.65 11.60
C ALA A 300 11.02 16.02 13.09
N VAL A 301 10.46 15.18 13.96
CA VAL A 301 10.52 15.38 15.42
C VAL A 301 11.95 15.34 15.94
N GLN A 302 12.77 14.41 15.45
CA GLN A 302 14.17 14.26 15.85
C GLN A 302 15.01 15.45 15.42
N ASP A 303 14.87 15.87 14.17
CA ASP A 303 15.68 16.94 13.57
C ASP A 303 15.39 18.31 14.16
N THR A 304 14.11 18.61 14.37
CA THR A 304 13.68 19.86 15.00
C THR A 304 13.87 19.86 16.51
N LYS A 305 14.23 18.70 17.10
CA LYS A 305 14.33 18.51 18.56
C LYS A 305 13.02 18.83 19.29
N SER A 306 11.90 18.73 18.60
CA SER A 306 10.58 18.99 19.17
C SER A 306 10.10 17.93 20.12
N GLY A 307 10.73 16.74 20.10
CA GLY A 307 10.44 15.61 20.98
C GLY A 307 11.62 14.64 21.07
N LYS A 308 11.38 13.53 21.75
CA LYS A 308 12.34 12.42 21.88
C LYS A 308 11.77 11.14 21.29
N LEU A 309 12.62 10.39 20.56
CA LEU A 309 12.27 9.07 20.04
C LEU A 309 12.69 7.99 21.04
N PHE A 310 11.84 6.96 21.20
CA PHE A 310 12.07 5.79 22.02
C PHE A 310 11.72 4.53 21.25
N GLY A 311 12.54 3.51 21.37
CA GLY A 311 12.31 2.21 20.74
C GLY A 311 13.55 1.65 20.05
N THR A 312 13.33 0.93 18.96
CA THR A 312 14.39 0.33 18.15
C THR A 312 14.53 1.06 16.82
N ARG A 313 15.55 0.72 16.04
CA ARG A 313 15.77 1.27 14.69
C ARG A 313 14.52 1.05 13.83
N THR A 314 14.13 2.07 13.07
CA THR A 314 13.05 2.03 12.09
C THR A 314 13.47 1.25 10.84
N PHE A 315 12.56 1.04 9.91
CA PHE A 315 12.79 0.25 8.70
C PHE A 315 13.93 0.80 7.83
N GLY A 316 14.07 2.13 7.72
CA GLY A 316 15.17 2.78 6.98
C GLY A 316 14.87 3.04 5.51
N ASN A 317 13.60 3.19 5.16
CA ASN A 317 13.14 3.38 3.77
C ASN A 317 12.93 4.85 3.37
N CYS A 318 12.99 5.76 4.34
CA CYS A 318 12.71 7.19 4.09
C CYS A 318 13.86 7.94 3.35
N LEU A 319 15.02 7.32 3.18
CA LEU A 319 16.24 7.97 2.65
C LEU A 319 16.71 7.36 1.32
N LEU A 320 15.80 6.84 0.52
CA LEU A 320 16.14 6.07 -0.67
C LEU A 320 16.93 6.81 -1.76
N TYR A 321 16.89 8.14 -1.77
CA TYR A 321 17.54 8.96 -2.81
C TYR A 321 18.15 10.27 -2.31
N THR A 322 18.42 10.38 -1.02
CA THR A 322 19.19 11.53 -0.50
C THR A 322 20.65 11.14 -0.38
N SER A 323 21.55 12.07 -0.71
CA SER A 323 22.99 11.96 -0.40
C SER A 323 23.18 11.44 1.03
N PRO A 324 24.23 10.65 1.31
CA PRO A 324 24.45 10.11 2.64
C PRO A 324 24.41 11.24 3.67
N SER A 325 23.34 11.25 4.44
CA SER A 325 23.15 12.21 5.52
C SER A 325 24.12 11.86 6.65
N PRO A 326 24.68 12.84 7.36
CA PRO A 326 25.43 12.59 8.59
C PRO A 326 24.67 11.72 9.61
N ARG A 327 23.34 11.61 9.49
CA ARG A 327 22.44 10.80 10.33
C ARG A 327 22.60 9.31 10.13
N ASP A 328 22.93 8.86 8.92
CA ASP A 328 23.15 7.43 8.63
C ASP A 328 24.39 6.89 9.37
N ARG A 329 25.23 7.78 9.91
CA ARG A 329 26.44 7.44 10.68
C ARG A 329 26.25 7.41 12.20
N SER A 330 25.14 7.95 12.71
CA SER A 330 24.91 8.10 14.15
C SER A 330 24.03 7.03 14.78
N LEU A 331 23.58 6.05 14.01
CA LEU A 331 22.74 4.93 14.47
C LEU A 331 23.47 3.58 14.40
N SER A 332 24.82 3.60 14.31
CA SER A 332 25.67 2.39 14.45
C SER A 332 26.14 2.21 15.89
#